data_d913a8980bf1c6b6e562ade2c8fdff45
#
_entry.id   d913a8980bf1c6b6e562ade2c8fdff45
#
_cell.length_a   1.000
_cell.length_b   1.000
_cell.length_c   1.000
_cell.angle_alpha   90.00
_cell.angle_beta   90.00
_cell.angle_gamma   90.00
#
_symmetry.space_group_name_H-M   'P 1'
#
loop_
_entity.id
_entity.type
_entity.pdbx_description
1 polymer ?
#
loop_
_entity_poly.entity_id
_entity_poly.type
_entity_poly.pdbx_seq_one_letter_code
_entity_poly.pdbx_strand_id
1 'polypeptide(L)'
;WWALAGGAVGALTLVAGLGLALPTDLPPLRPDELASIASLGPWPPPATRDASNRVSGHADAAALGEALFHTTRLSTVGGLRCATCHEPWRRFTDGRTLALGAEIGGRHTPGLLNVRLQRWFGWDGANDSLWSQSIRPMLDPREMRSDAARVAAALRDDAVLNRLYRPA
;
A
#
# COMPACT_ATOMS: atom_id res chain seq x y z
N TRP A 1 20.21 31.62 -23.31
CA TRP A 1 21.47 32.17 -22.81
C TRP A 1 21.20 33.00 -21.55
N TRP A 2 21.95 32.68 -20.52
CA TRP A 2 22.19 33.39 -19.27
C TRP A 2 21.21 33.13 -18.13
N ALA A 3 21.73 32.28 -17.25
CA ALA A 3 21.97 32.50 -15.83
C ALA A 3 20.70 32.63 -14.94
N LEU A 4 20.37 31.55 -14.27
CA LEU A 4 19.85 31.56 -12.91
C LEU A 4 20.56 30.46 -12.11
N ALA A 5 21.81 30.70 -11.80
CA ALA A 5 22.47 30.11 -10.65
C ALA A 5 22.23 31.08 -9.49
N GLY A 6 21.50 30.67 -8.48
CA GLY A 6 21.31 31.46 -7.26
C GLY A 6 19.96 31.28 -6.61
N GLY A 7 19.68 30.12 -6.01
CA GLY A 7 18.44 29.95 -5.28
C GLY A 7 18.30 28.67 -4.44
N ALA A 8 19.33 27.87 -4.36
CA ALA A 8 19.25 26.58 -3.66
C ALA A 8 19.95 26.52 -2.29
N VAL A 9 20.54 27.62 -1.80
CA VAL A 9 21.30 27.62 -0.54
C VAL A 9 20.48 28.15 0.66
N GLY A 10 19.35 28.82 0.39
CA GLY A 10 18.51 29.40 1.47
C GLY A 10 17.52 28.44 2.13
N ALA A 11 17.19 27.31 1.50
CA ALA A 11 16.17 26.41 2.03
C ALA A 11 16.71 25.33 2.98
N LEU A 12 18.01 25.06 2.97
CA LEU A 12 18.60 24.04 3.86
C LEU A 12 18.91 24.56 5.26
N THR A 13 19.04 25.88 5.45
CA THR A 13 19.36 26.47 6.77
C THR A 13 18.16 26.66 7.68
N LEU A 14 16.93 26.60 7.17
CA LEU A 14 15.71 26.74 7.98
C LEU A 14 15.22 25.40 8.59
N VAL A 15 15.67 24.27 8.08
CA VAL A 15 15.35 22.95 8.66
C VAL A 15 16.27 22.58 9.83
N ALA A 16 17.44 23.19 9.91
CA ALA A 16 18.39 22.99 11.04
C ALA A 16 17.96 23.69 12.34
N GLY A 17 16.96 24.55 12.32
CA GLY A 17 16.49 25.29 13.50
C GLY A 17 15.33 24.67 14.26
N LEU A 18 14.65 23.66 13.71
CA LEU A 18 13.67 22.84 14.43
C LEU A 18 14.34 21.52 14.85
N GLY A 19 15.44 21.63 15.55
CA GLY A 19 15.97 20.52 16.32
C GLY A 19 14.91 20.12 17.34
N LEU A 20 14.13 19.09 17.03
CA LEU A 20 13.51 18.28 18.05
C LEU A 20 14.67 17.76 18.90
N ALA A 21 14.99 18.47 19.98
CA ALA A 21 15.88 17.97 21.01
C ALA A 21 15.21 16.69 21.52
N LEU A 22 15.67 15.56 21.01
CA LEU A 22 15.36 14.28 21.65
C LEU A 22 15.79 14.43 23.11
N PRO A 23 14.99 13.97 24.08
CA PRO A 23 15.39 13.99 25.45
C PRO A 23 16.75 13.31 25.57
N THR A 24 17.76 14.08 25.98
CA THR A 24 19.13 13.58 26.16
C THR A 24 19.27 12.70 27.40
N ASP A 25 18.20 12.51 28.14
CA ASP A 25 18.16 11.86 29.46
C ASP A 25 17.61 10.42 29.40
N LEU A 26 17.59 9.81 28.21
CA LEU A 26 17.26 8.38 28.13
C LEU A 26 18.40 7.59 28.75
N PRO A 27 18.11 6.65 29.67
CA PRO A 27 19.14 5.79 30.24
C PRO A 27 19.80 4.97 29.12
N PRO A 28 21.10 4.67 29.23
CA PRO A 28 21.77 3.85 28.25
C PRO A 28 21.09 2.47 28.19
N LEU A 29 20.91 1.96 26.96
CA LEU A 29 20.35 0.62 26.76
C LEU A 29 21.26 -0.43 27.39
N ARG A 30 20.68 -1.39 28.06
CA ARG A 30 21.38 -2.56 28.60
C ARG A 30 21.84 -3.49 27.46
N PRO A 31 22.87 -4.32 27.67
CA PRO A 31 23.35 -5.24 26.64
C PRO A 31 22.28 -6.20 26.09
N ASP A 32 21.36 -6.66 26.93
CA ASP A 32 20.24 -7.53 26.54
C ASP A 32 19.21 -6.80 25.68
N GLU A 33 18.95 -5.53 25.96
CA GLU A 33 18.08 -4.67 25.14
C GLU A 33 18.71 -4.40 23.76
N LEU A 34 20.01 -4.10 23.73
CA LEU A 34 20.75 -3.94 22.47
C LEU A 34 20.74 -5.25 21.64
N ALA A 35 20.94 -6.40 22.28
CA ALA A 35 20.87 -7.69 21.61
C ALA A 35 19.45 -7.96 21.04
N SER A 36 18.42 -7.65 21.81
CA SER A 36 17.03 -7.72 21.36
C SER A 36 16.76 -6.84 20.14
N ILE A 37 17.20 -5.59 20.18
CA ILE A 37 17.05 -4.66 19.05
C ILE A 37 17.81 -5.17 17.83
N ALA A 38 19.05 -5.60 18.01
CA ALA A 38 19.87 -6.16 16.93
C ALA A 38 19.26 -7.43 16.31
N SER A 39 18.56 -8.24 17.10
CA SER A 39 17.88 -9.45 16.62
C SER A 39 16.72 -9.19 15.67
N LEU A 40 16.17 -7.97 15.65
CA LEU A 40 15.13 -7.58 14.72
C LEU A 40 15.63 -7.46 13.26
N GLY A 41 16.94 -7.52 13.08
CA GLY A 41 17.61 -7.52 11.78
C GLY A 41 17.62 -6.16 11.10
N PRO A 42 18.18 -6.09 9.90
CA PRO A 42 18.25 -4.85 9.13
C PRO A 42 16.86 -4.43 8.63
N TRP A 43 16.64 -3.12 8.58
CA TRP A 43 15.44 -2.54 8.00
C TRP A 43 15.75 -1.80 6.69
N PRO A 44 14.98 -1.99 5.62
CA PRO A 44 13.86 -2.93 5.49
C PRO A 44 14.36 -4.39 5.42
N PRO A 45 13.55 -5.36 5.89
CA PRO A 45 13.93 -6.76 5.78
C PRO A 45 14.00 -7.17 4.29
N PRO A 46 14.80 -8.19 3.94
CA PRO A 46 14.90 -8.68 2.57
C PRO A 46 13.54 -9.00 1.98
N ALA A 47 13.39 -8.77 0.68
CA ALA A 47 12.18 -9.17 -0.03
C ALA A 47 12.08 -10.71 -0.05
N THR A 48 10.99 -11.23 0.48
CA THR A 48 10.67 -12.65 0.44
C THR A 48 9.53 -12.90 -0.53
N ARG A 49 9.54 -14.06 -1.19
CA ARG A 49 8.41 -14.52 -1.98
C ARG A 49 7.37 -15.14 -1.07
N ASP A 50 6.11 -14.86 -1.34
CA ASP A 50 4.99 -15.55 -0.72
C ASP A 50 4.79 -16.90 -1.45
N ALA A 51 5.06 -18.00 -0.76
CA ALA A 51 4.95 -19.35 -1.33
C ALA A 51 3.50 -19.73 -1.67
N SER A 52 2.51 -19.10 -1.05
CA SER A 52 1.09 -19.31 -1.35
C SER A 52 0.63 -18.58 -2.62
N ASN A 53 1.43 -17.63 -3.12
CA ASN A 53 1.15 -16.87 -4.32
C ASN A 53 2.15 -17.23 -5.43
N ARG A 54 1.73 -18.04 -6.40
CA ARG A 54 2.59 -18.52 -7.50
C ARG A 54 3.21 -17.42 -8.35
N VAL A 55 2.64 -16.22 -8.39
CA VAL A 55 3.15 -15.06 -9.14
C VAL A 55 3.93 -14.07 -8.26
N SER A 56 4.17 -14.42 -6.99
CA SER A 56 4.94 -13.59 -6.08
C SER A 56 6.35 -13.34 -6.61
N GLY A 57 6.75 -12.07 -6.68
CA GLY A 57 8.05 -11.64 -7.18
C GLY A 57 8.18 -11.61 -8.71
N HIS A 58 7.11 -11.84 -9.46
CA HIS A 58 7.10 -11.66 -10.92
C HIS A 58 6.85 -10.19 -11.25
N ALA A 59 7.73 -9.61 -12.07
CA ALA A 59 7.63 -8.20 -12.45
C ALA A 59 6.36 -7.89 -13.26
N ASP A 60 5.99 -8.80 -14.18
CA ASP A 60 4.79 -8.64 -15.00
C ASP A 60 3.51 -8.69 -14.15
N ALA A 61 3.46 -9.57 -13.15
CA ALA A 61 2.35 -9.61 -12.20
C ALA A 61 2.27 -8.33 -11.34
N ALA A 62 3.41 -7.75 -10.98
CA ALA A 62 3.44 -6.47 -10.26
C ALA A 62 2.92 -5.32 -11.14
N ALA A 63 3.32 -5.26 -12.42
CA ALA A 63 2.84 -4.26 -13.37
C ALA A 63 1.33 -4.37 -13.62
N LEU A 64 0.81 -5.59 -13.75
CA LEU A 64 -0.63 -5.83 -13.80
C LEU A 64 -1.32 -5.37 -12.51
N GLY A 65 -0.76 -5.70 -11.35
CA GLY A 65 -1.29 -5.31 -10.04
C GLY A 65 -1.39 -3.79 -9.89
N GLU A 66 -0.39 -3.05 -10.34
CA GLU A 66 -0.41 -1.58 -10.37
C GLU A 66 -1.55 -1.05 -11.25
N ALA A 67 -1.71 -1.58 -12.46
CA ALA A 67 -2.81 -1.20 -13.35
C ALA A 67 -4.18 -1.52 -12.73
N LEU A 68 -4.32 -2.69 -12.08
CA LEU A 68 -5.55 -3.08 -11.39
C LEU A 68 -5.85 -2.17 -10.19
N PHE A 69 -4.84 -1.70 -9.47
CA PHE A 69 -5.01 -0.79 -8.34
C PHE A 69 -5.60 0.57 -8.75
N HIS A 70 -5.33 0.99 -9.97
CA HIS A 70 -5.74 2.30 -10.49
C HIS A 70 -6.96 2.25 -11.43
N THR A 71 -7.39 1.09 -11.92
CA THR A 71 -8.55 0.99 -12.80
C THR A 71 -9.87 1.05 -12.05
N THR A 72 -10.87 1.71 -12.65
CA THR A 72 -12.26 1.71 -12.16
C THR A 72 -13.09 0.54 -12.71
N ARG A 73 -12.51 -0.29 -13.58
CA ARG A 73 -13.21 -1.40 -14.25
C ARG A 73 -13.63 -2.52 -13.30
N LEU A 74 -12.93 -2.63 -12.16
CA LEU A 74 -13.18 -3.68 -11.18
C LEU A 74 -14.39 -3.41 -10.28
N SER A 75 -14.93 -2.20 -10.26
CA SER A 75 -16.07 -1.83 -9.40
C SER A 75 -17.35 -1.68 -10.20
N THR A 76 -18.50 -2.01 -9.60
CA THR A 76 -19.81 -1.62 -10.12
C THR A 76 -20.20 -0.20 -9.69
N VAL A 77 -19.49 0.37 -8.73
CA VAL A 77 -19.67 1.74 -8.26
C VAL A 77 -18.83 2.68 -9.12
N GLY A 78 -19.46 3.63 -9.77
CA GLY A 78 -18.78 4.52 -10.71
C GLY A 78 -17.63 5.29 -10.08
N GLY A 79 -16.46 5.27 -10.74
CA GLY A 79 -15.24 5.96 -10.29
C GLY A 79 -14.47 5.29 -9.15
N LEU A 80 -15.00 4.27 -8.50
CA LEU A 80 -14.36 3.61 -7.37
C LEU A 80 -13.24 2.64 -7.86
N ARG A 81 -12.08 2.74 -7.24
CA ARG A 81 -10.89 1.91 -7.49
C ARG A 81 -10.11 1.75 -6.18
N CYS A 82 -9.14 0.85 -6.11
CA CYS A 82 -8.32 0.67 -4.90
C CYS A 82 -7.70 2.00 -4.45
N ALA A 83 -7.12 2.75 -5.39
CA ALA A 83 -6.51 4.05 -5.12
C ALA A 83 -7.48 5.15 -4.65
N THR A 84 -8.80 4.93 -4.67
CA THR A 84 -9.78 5.87 -4.12
C THR A 84 -9.79 5.85 -2.60
N CYS A 85 -9.64 4.65 -2.01
CA CYS A 85 -9.55 4.47 -0.57
C CYS A 85 -8.09 4.42 -0.09
N HIS A 86 -7.21 3.90 -0.92
CA HIS A 86 -5.78 3.80 -0.62
C HIS A 86 -4.99 4.85 -1.42
N GLU A 87 -5.12 6.12 -1.02
CA GLU A 87 -4.47 7.25 -1.71
C GLU A 87 -2.95 7.24 -1.50
N PRO A 88 -2.10 7.13 -2.54
CA PRO A 88 -0.65 7.01 -2.40
C PRO A 88 0.00 8.15 -1.60
N TRP A 89 -0.45 9.39 -1.79
CA TRP A 89 0.07 10.57 -1.08
C TRP A 89 -0.38 10.68 0.37
N ARG A 90 -1.34 9.84 0.81
CA ARG A 90 -1.84 9.74 2.19
C ARG A 90 -1.38 8.45 2.87
N ARG A 91 -0.21 7.94 2.52
CA ARG A 91 0.29 6.65 3.06
C ARG A 91 -0.65 5.49 2.76
N PHE A 92 -1.35 5.57 1.62
CA PHE A 92 -2.36 4.62 1.19
C PHE A 92 -3.57 4.50 2.15
N THR A 93 -3.99 5.61 2.77
CA THR A 93 -5.29 5.75 3.45
C THR A 93 -6.13 6.79 2.73
N ASP A 94 -7.43 6.89 3.05
CA ASP A 94 -8.30 7.96 2.56
C ASP A 94 -8.40 9.15 3.54
N GLY A 95 -7.76 9.04 4.70
CA GLY A 95 -7.78 10.05 5.76
C GLY A 95 -9.14 10.25 6.45
N ARG A 96 -10.10 9.36 6.23
CA ARG A 96 -11.45 9.40 6.82
C ARG A 96 -11.52 8.58 8.09
N THR A 97 -12.41 8.94 9.01
CA THR A 97 -12.72 8.15 10.20
C THR A 97 -13.37 6.81 9.83
N LEU A 98 -14.23 6.82 8.81
CA LEU A 98 -14.87 5.65 8.24
C LEU A 98 -14.65 5.63 6.74
N ALA A 99 -14.22 4.50 6.19
CA ALA A 99 -14.01 4.31 4.77
C ALA A 99 -15.32 4.52 3.98
N LEU A 100 -15.21 5.06 2.78
CA LEU A 100 -16.34 5.25 1.87
C LEU A 100 -16.14 4.44 0.60
N GLY A 101 -16.79 3.28 0.53
CA GLY A 101 -16.95 2.48 -0.66
C GLY A 101 -18.29 2.73 -1.35
N ALA A 102 -18.99 1.68 -1.73
CA ALA A 102 -20.41 1.74 -2.14
C ALA A 102 -21.29 2.25 -1.01
N GLU A 103 -20.89 1.98 0.22
CA GLU A 103 -21.53 2.43 1.45
C GLU A 103 -20.46 2.92 2.44
N ILE A 104 -20.88 3.60 3.50
CA ILE A 104 -19.98 3.97 4.59
C ILE A 104 -19.61 2.70 5.35
N GLY A 105 -18.31 2.44 5.45
CA GLY A 105 -17.76 1.31 6.20
C GLY A 105 -17.85 1.47 7.71
N GLY A 106 -17.61 0.38 8.44
CA GLY A 106 -17.57 0.39 9.90
C GLY A 106 -16.21 0.82 10.49
N ARG A 107 -15.19 0.99 9.66
CA ARG A 107 -13.79 1.29 10.06
C ARG A 107 -13.12 2.18 9.02
N HIS A 108 -12.02 2.84 9.38
CA HIS A 108 -11.23 3.62 8.44
C HIS A 108 -10.42 2.72 7.49
N THR A 109 -10.01 3.28 6.37
CA THR A 109 -9.13 2.60 5.41
C THR A 109 -7.74 2.39 6.02
N PRO A 110 -7.24 1.14 6.16
CA PRO A 110 -5.90 0.90 6.67
C PRO A 110 -4.84 1.34 5.66
N GLY A 111 -3.70 1.85 6.16
CA GLY A 111 -2.55 2.15 5.32
C GLY A 111 -1.89 0.89 4.78
N LEU A 112 -1.30 0.98 3.57
CA LEU A 112 -0.64 -0.17 2.93
C LEU A 112 0.89 -0.13 3.03
N LEU A 113 1.47 0.87 3.70
CA LEU A 113 2.92 0.92 3.89
C LEU A 113 3.37 -0.33 4.65
N ASN A 114 4.36 -1.03 4.10
CA ASN A 114 4.92 -2.24 4.68
C ASN A 114 3.92 -3.39 4.91
N VAL A 115 2.72 -3.32 4.33
CA VAL A 115 1.66 -4.33 4.49
C VAL A 115 2.15 -5.76 4.18
N ARG A 116 3.11 -5.93 3.26
CA ARG A 116 3.71 -7.23 2.92
C ARG A 116 4.40 -7.94 4.10
N LEU A 117 4.71 -7.20 5.18
CA LEU A 117 5.39 -7.72 6.36
C LEU A 117 4.40 -8.20 7.43
N GLN A 118 3.12 -7.96 7.24
CA GLN A 118 2.10 -8.43 8.14
C GLN A 118 1.84 -9.91 7.93
N ARG A 119 1.46 -10.60 9.01
CA ARG A 119 1.08 -12.01 8.99
C ARG A 119 -0.43 -12.20 8.81
N TRP A 120 -1.21 -11.26 9.31
CA TRP A 120 -2.66 -11.26 9.27
C TRP A 120 -3.14 -9.96 8.66
N PHE A 121 -4.17 -10.04 7.83
CA PHE A 121 -4.69 -8.93 7.05
C PHE A 121 -6.16 -8.67 7.37
N GLY A 122 -6.57 -7.42 7.13
CA GLY A 122 -7.86 -6.92 7.59
C GLY A 122 -7.80 -6.46 9.05
N TRP A 123 -8.78 -5.66 9.46
CA TRP A 123 -8.85 -5.15 10.83
C TRP A 123 -9.06 -6.24 11.88
N ASP A 124 -9.68 -7.33 11.49
CA ASP A 124 -10.00 -8.50 12.30
C ASP A 124 -9.03 -9.67 12.11
N GLY A 125 -8.02 -9.52 11.24
CA GLY A 125 -7.08 -10.58 10.92
C GLY A 125 -7.71 -11.75 10.16
N ALA A 126 -8.82 -11.52 9.45
CA ALA A 126 -9.59 -12.57 8.79
C ALA A 126 -8.88 -13.24 7.61
N ASN A 127 -7.79 -12.63 7.10
CA ASN A 127 -7.03 -13.17 5.98
C ASN A 127 -5.59 -13.46 6.40
N ASP A 128 -5.07 -14.58 5.93
CA ASP A 128 -3.71 -15.08 6.20
C ASP A 128 -2.71 -14.74 5.08
N SER A 129 -3.18 -14.15 4.02
CA SER A 129 -2.36 -13.77 2.86
C SER A 129 -2.82 -12.44 2.26
N LEU A 130 -1.86 -11.70 1.71
CA LEU A 130 -2.16 -10.41 1.08
C LEU A 130 -3.00 -10.58 -0.20
N TRP A 131 -2.82 -11.66 -0.94
CA TRP A 131 -3.62 -11.92 -2.14
C TRP A 131 -5.08 -12.24 -1.78
N SER A 132 -5.32 -12.99 -0.70
CA SER A 132 -6.68 -13.23 -0.19
C SER A 132 -7.34 -11.93 0.28
N GLN A 133 -6.62 -11.11 1.03
CA GLN A 133 -7.10 -9.79 1.44
C GLN A 133 -7.44 -8.90 0.24
N SER A 134 -6.66 -8.95 -0.85
CA SER A 134 -6.87 -8.09 -2.03
C SER A 134 -8.18 -8.39 -2.76
N ILE A 135 -8.68 -9.61 -2.68
CA ILE A 135 -9.95 -10.02 -3.30
C ILE A 135 -11.16 -9.51 -2.50
N ARG A 136 -11.05 -9.48 -1.18
CA ARG A 136 -12.17 -9.16 -0.28
C ARG A 136 -12.85 -7.82 -0.59
N PRO A 137 -12.14 -6.67 -0.70
CA PRO A 137 -12.80 -5.40 -1.01
C PRO A 137 -13.46 -5.37 -2.39
N MET A 138 -12.99 -6.16 -3.34
CA MET A 138 -13.64 -6.26 -4.64
C MET A 138 -15.01 -6.93 -4.52
N LEU A 139 -15.13 -7.96 -3.70
CA LEU A 139 -16.36 -8.77 -3.56
C LEU A 139 -17.32 -8.22 -2.49
N ASP A 140 -16.85 -7.37 -1.55
CA ASP A 140 -17.73 -6.81 -0.51
C ASP A 140 -18.77 -5.85 -1.14
N PRO A 141 -20.08 -6.10 -0.93
CA PRO A 141 -21.13 -5.26 -1.50
C PRO A 141 -21.13 -3.83 -0.95
N ARG A 142 -20.50 -3.57 0.18
CA ARG A 142 -20.36 -2.24 0.77
C ARG A 142 -19.14 -1.48 0.26
N GLU A 143 -18.16 -2.20 -0.37
CA GLU A 143 -16.94 -1.63 -0.89
C GLU A 143 -17.02 -1.48 -2.42
N MET A 144 -16.41 -2.37 -3.20
CA MET A 144 -16.39 -2.25 -4.67
C MET A 144 -17.59 -2.91 -5.35
N ARG A 145 -18.36 -3.72 -4.65
CA ARG A 145 -19.60 -4.36 -5.11
C ARG A 145 -19.41 -5.10 -6.44
N SER A 146 -18.32 -5.84 -6.57
CA SER A 146 -17.93 -6.54 -7.79
C SER A 146 -18.12 -8.05 -7.65
N ASP A 147 -17.78 -8.76 -8.71
CA ASP A 147 -17.76 -10.22 -8.75
C ASP A 147 -16.65 -10.74 -9.68
N ALA A 148 -16.43 -12.05 -9.66
CA ALA A 148 -15.39 -12.68 -10.47
C ALA A 148 -15.64 -12.53 -11.98
N ALA A 149 -16.90 -12.48 -12.43
CA ALA A 149 -17.25 -12.33 -13.84
C ALA A 149 -16.86 -10.94 -14.34
N ARG A 150 -17.11 -9.90 -13.53
CA ARG A 150 -16.68 -8.52 -13.85
C ARG A 150 -15.17 -8.39 -13.90
N VAL A 151 -14.45 -8.98 -12.94
CA VAL A 151 -12.98 -8.97 -12.94
C VAL A 151 -12.44 -9.65 -14.20
N ALA A 152 -12.98 -10.82 -14.56
CA ALA A 152 -12.61 -11.53 -15.78
C ALA A 152 -12.95 -10.74 -17.05
N ALA A 153 -14.10 -10.06 -17.09
CA ALA A 153 -14.47 -9.19 -18.20
C ALA A 153 -13.51 -7.99 -18.32
N ALA A 154 -13.14 -7.34 -17.21
CA ALA A 154 -12.17 -6.24 -17.21
C ALA A 154 -10.81 -6.67 -17.79
N LEU A 155 -10.30 -7.84 -17.40
CA LEU A 155 -9.05 -8.40 -17.91
C LEU A 155 -9.12 -8.78 -19.40
N ARG A 156 -10.27 -9.22 -19.88
CA ARG A 156 -10.47 -9.64 -21.27
C ARG A 156 -10.71 -8.45 -22.20
N ASP A 157 -11.56 -7.52 -21.79
CA ASP A 157 -12.17 -6.52 -22.67
C ASP A 157 -11.43 -5.16 -22.61
N ASP A 158 -10.63 -4.90 -21.59
CA ASP A 158 -9.76 -3.73 -21.54
C ASP A 158 -8.41 -4.03 -22.19
N ALA A 159 -8.07 -3.30 -23.25
CA ALA A 159 -6.86 -3.57 -24.03
C ALA A 159 -5.55 -3.43 -23.24
N VAL A 160 -5.51 -2.54 -22.24
CA VAL A 160 -4.33 -2.34 -21.39
C VAL A 160 -4.22 -3.50 -20.40
N LEU A 161 -5.28 -3.81 -19.68
CA LEU A 161 -5.30 -4.90 -18.72
C LEU A 161 -5.05 -6.25 -19.38
N ASN A 162 -5.64 -6.51 -20.54
CA ASN A 162 -5.44 -7.74 -21.30
C ASN A 162 -3.97 -7.95 -21.69
N ARG A 163 -3.31 -6.89 -22.18
CA ARG A 163 -1.89 -6.93 -22.54
C ARG A 163 -1.00 -7.22 -21.34
N LEU A 164 -1.29 -6.64 -20.19
CA LEU A 164 -0.53 -6.87 -18.96
C LEU A 164 -0.82 -8.24 -18.34
N TYR A 165 -2.03 -8.77 -18.51
CA TYR A 165 -2.44 -10.04 -17.94
C TYR A 165 -1.79 -11.26 -18.63
N ARG A 166 -1.51 -11.18 -19.94
CA ARG A 166 -0.97 -12.34 -20.70
C ARG A 166 0.39 -12.85 -20.21
N PRO A 167 1.38 -11.99 -19.87
CA PRO A 167 2.67 -12.45 -19.36
C PRO A 167 2.68 -12.64 -17.82
N ALA A 168 1.69 -12.12 -17.09
CA ALA A 168 1.60 -12.18 -15.64
C ALA A 168 1.13 -13.55 -15.14
#